data_ce9368c6fa67b60afd1b2adb1ea6ba2e
#
_entry.id   ce9368c6fa67b60afd1b2adb1ea6ba2e
#
_cell.length_a   1.000
_cell.length_b   1.000
_cell.length_c   1.000
_cell.angle_alpha   90.00
_cell.angle_beta   90.00
_cell.angle_gamma   90.00
#
_symmetry.space_group_name_H-M   'P 1'
#
loop_
_entity.id
_entity.type
_entity.pdbx_description
1 polymer ?
#
loop_
_entity_poly.entity_id
_entity_poly.type
_entity_poly.pdbx_seq_one_letter_code
_entity_poly.pdbx_strand_id
1 'polypeptide(L)'
;MKTIRSILITLYVAAAVSACTPQLVFSDSSIVPSASGKVGVRKDKNKNYVVNVNVRNLAEPKKLSPPSNTYVVWMESGNDPVNKLGQIMPSGRALEGRLKATSIAKPATIFVTAEDNAEVMSPSGPTILTTRK
;
A
#
# COMPACT_ATOMS: atom_id res chain seq x y z
N MET A 1 38.64 -52.29 -23.51
CA MET A 1 38.51 -50.81 -23.59
C MET A 1 37.25 -50.41 -22.88
N LYS A 2 37.39 -49.84 -21.73
CA LYS A 2 36.23 -49.36 -20.94
C LYS A 2 36.03 -47.91 -21.23
N THR A 3 34.97 -47.59 -21.96
CA THR A 3 34.57 -46.22 -22.19
C THR A 3 33.82 -45.69 -20.96
N ILE A 4 34.45 -44.81 -20.22
CA ILE A 4 33.83 -44.11 -19.11
C ILE A 4 32.93 -43.07 -19.72
N ARG A 5 31.62 -43.30 -19.65
CA ARG A 5 30.62 -42.28 -19.98
C ARG A 5 30.50 -41.35 -18.78
N SER A 6 31.19 -40.24 -18.88
CA SER A 6 30.98 -39.13 -17.93
C SER A 6 29.59 -38.56 -18.14
N ILE A 7 28.67 -38.89 -17.25
CA ILE A 7 27.39 -38.24 -17.16
C ILE A 7 27.64 -36.89 -16.47
N LEU A 8 27.77 -35.86 -17.28
CA LEU A 8 27.71 -34.46 -16.80
C LEU A 8 26.27 -34.17 -16.37
N ILE A 9 26.00 -34.36 -15.09
CA ILE A 9 24.80 -33.85 -14.46
C ILE A 9 24.98 -32.35 -14.33
N THR A 10 24.47 -31.63 -15.31
CA THR A 10 24.36 -30.18 -15.24
C THR A 10 23.29 -29.87 -14.20
N LEU A 11 23.71 -29.60 -12.98
CA LEU A 11 22.84 -29.12 -11.93
C LEU A 11 22.39 -27.71 -12.32
N TYR A 12 21.20 -27.61 -12.92
CA TYR A 12 20.57 -26.35 -13.20
C TYR A 12 20.06 -25.78 -11.88
N VAL A 13 20.88 -25.00 -11.21
CA VAL A 13 20.45 -24.20 -10.08
C VAL A 13 19.58 -23.09 -10.64
N ALA A 14 18.28 -23.32 -10.68
CA ALA A 14 17.30 -22.27 -10.89
C ALA A 14 17.40 -21.33 -9.70
N ALA A 15 18.17 -20.27 -9.84
CA ALA A 15 18.14 -19.17 -8.90
C ALA A 15 16.73 -18.57 -8.96
N ALA A 16 15.88 -18.96 -8.01
CA ALA A 16 14.61 -18.29 -7.77
C ALA A 16 14.96 -16.89 -7.29
N VAL A 17 14.98 -15.94 -8.23
CA VAL A 17 15.06 -14.53 -7.90
C VAL A 17 13.73 -14.19 -7.26
N SER A 18 13.67 -14.27 -5.94
CA SER A 18 12.57 -13.69 -5.16
C SER A 18 12.59 -12.20 -5.46
N ALA A 19 11.76 -11.77 -6.40
CA ALA A 19 11.52 -10.37 -6.64
C ALA A 19 10.86 -9.81 -5.38
N CYS A 20 11.66 -9.24 -4.47
CA CYS A 20 11.17 -8.49 -3.34
C CYS A 20 10.40 -7.29 -3.90
N THR A 21 9.07 -7.36 -3.85
CA THR A 21 8.23 -6.20 -4.16
C THR A 21 8.49 -5.16 -3.09
N PRO A 22 8.91 -3.93 -3.46
CA PRO A 22 9.12 -2.87 -2.47
C PRO A 22 7.84 -2.64 -1.67
N GLN A 23 7.95 -2.63 -0.36
CA GLN A 23 6.83 -2.33 0.53
C GLN A 23 7.12 -1.08 1.33
N LEU A 24 6.12 -0.20 1.37
CA LEU A 24 6.09 0.93 2.28
C LEU A 24 5.31 0.53 3.53
N VAL A 25 5.77 0.94 4.69
CA VAL A 25 5.12 0.65 5.98
C VAL A 25 4.57 1.93 6.56
N PHE A 26 3.36 1.89 7.05
CA PHE A 26 2.78 3.02 7.77
C PHE A 26 3.48 3.23 9.12
N SER A 27 3.67 4.50 9.46
CA SER A 27 4.10 4.90 10.80
C SER A 27 2.96 4.74 11.79
N ASP A 28 3.28 4.65 13.05
CA ASP A 28 2.27 4.59 14.11
C ASP A 28 1.37 5.83 14.06
N SER A 29 0.07 5.60 14.21
CA SER A 29 -0.92 6.66 14.23
C SER A 29 -1.06 7.25 15.62
N SER A 30 -1.08 8.57 15.72
CA SER A 30 -1.40 9.25 16.98
C SER A 30 -2.91 9.31 17.25
N ILE A 31 -3.73 9.22 16.21
CA ILE A 31 -5.20 9.31 16.29
C ILE A 31 -5.82 7.92 16.47
N VAL A 32 -5.29 6.91 15.77
CA VAL A 32 -5.73 5.52 15.86
C VAL A 32 -4.50 4.64 16.15
N PRO A 33 -4.01 4.59 17.38
CA PRO A 33 -2.74 3.92 17.71
C PRO A 33 -2.71 2.42 17.38
N SER A 34 -3.86 1.76 17.33
CA SER A 34 -3.98 0.35 16.95
C SER A 34 -3.87 0.10 15.45
N ALA A 35 -4.05 1.13 14.62
CA ALA A 35 -3.99 0.98 13.17
C ALA A 35 -2.57 0.69 12.70
N SER A 36 -2.45 -0.27 11.82
CA SER A 36 -1.20 -0.65 11.19
C SER A 36 -1.45 -1.06 9.75
N GLY A 37 -0.42 -1.05 8.94
CA GLY A 37 -0.58 -1.48 7.57
C GLY A 37 0.66 -1.28 6.74
N LYS A 38 0.55 -1.73 5.51
CA LYS A 38 1.61 -1.67 4.52
C LYS A 38 1.05 -1.41 3.13
N VAL A 39 1.91 -0.90 2.28
CA VAL A 39 1.60 -0.62 0.88
C VAL A 39 2.59 -1.37 0.01
N GLY A 40 2.08 -2.25 -0.84
CA GLY A 40 2.86 -2.88 -1.89
C GLY A 40 2.83 -2.01 -3.15
N VAL A 41 3.99 -1.82 -3.77
CA VAL A 41 4.11 -1.08 -5.03
C VAL A 41 4.83 -1.97 -6.03
N ARG A 42 4.22 -2.21 -7.20
CA ARG A 42 4.82 -2.96 -8.29
C ARG A 42 4.55 -2.29 -9.63
N LYS A 43 5.40 -2.52 -10.62
CA LYS A 43 5.13 -2.11 -11.99
C LYS A 43 4.29 -3.16 -12.71
N ASP A 44 3.34 -2.71 -13.52
CA ASP A 44 2.59 -3.56 -14.45
C ASP A 44 3.28 -3.66 -15.82
N LYS A 45 2.64 -4.35 -16.75
CA LYS A 45 3.15 -4.52 -18.13
C LYS A 45 3.24 -3.21 -18.90
N ASN A 46 2.45 -2.21 -18.54
CA ASN A 46 2.41 -0.90 -19.17
C ASN A 46 3.32 0.12 -18.47
N LYS A 47 4.17 -0.33 -17.55
CA LYS A 47 5.07 0.49 -16.73
C LYS A 47 4.35 1.45 -15.78
N ASN A 48 3.08 1.21 -15.49
CA ASN A 48 2.35 1.89 -14.43
C ASN A 48 2.68 1.26 -13.07
N TYR A 49 2.45 2.00 -12.02
CA TYR A 49 2.61 1.52 -10.64
C TYR A 49 1.28 1.04 -10.10
N VAL A 50 1.22 -0.22 -9.72
CA VAL A 50 0.08 -0.78 -9.00
C VAL A 50 0.34 -0.66 -7.51
N VAL A 51 -0.53 0.05 -6.83
CA VAL A 51 -0.44 0.34 -5.39
C VAL A 51 -1.49 -0.49 -4.67
N ASN A 52 -1.05 -1.36 -3.78
CA ASN A 52 -1.92 -2.17 -2.94
C ASN A 52 -1.80 -1.71 -1.49
N VAL A 53 -2.85 -1.10 -0.99
CA VAL A 53 -2.93 -0.62 0.39
C VAL A 53 -3.66 -1.66 1.23
N ASN A 54 -3.09 -2.03 2.36
CA ASN A 54 -3.71 -2.93 3.32
C ASN A 54 -3.51 -2.36 4.73
N VAL A 55 -4.60 -2.04 5.39
CA VAL A 55 -4.62 -1.49 6.74
C VAL A 55 -5.46 -2.39 7.64
N ARG A 56 -5.03 -2.57 8.88
CA ARG A 56 -5.73 -3.36 9.91
C ARG A 56 -5.96 -2.51 11.15
N ASN A 57 -6.95 -2.90 11.93
CA ASN A 57 -7.33 -2.23 13.17
C ASN A 57 -7.60 -0.73 12.96
N LEU A 58 -8.13 -0.39 11.80
CA LEU A 58 -8.53 0.97 11.47
C LEU A 58 -9.90 1.23 12.11
N ALA A 59 -9.98 2.15 13.04
CA ALA A 59 -11.24 2.47 13.71
C ALA A 59 -12.31 2.88 12.70
N GLU A 60 -13.58 2.57 12.99
CA GLU A 60 -14.68 3.08 12.17
C GLU A 60 -14.66 4.61 12.17
N PRO A 61 -14.83 5.27 11.01
CA PRO A 61 -14.72 6.74 10.94
C PRO A 61 -15.64 7.47 11.90
N LYS A 62 -16.85 6.94 12.12
CA LYS A 62 -17.84 7.49 13.04
C LYS A 62 -17.40 7.52 14.50
N LYS A 63 -16.44 6.67 14.86
CA LYS A 63 -15.89 6.56 16.22
C LYS A 63 -14.69 7.45 16.46
N LEU A 64 -14.26 8.19 15.46
CA LEU A 64 -13.20 9.19 15.62
C LEU A 64 -13.71 10.42 16.40
N SER A 65 -12.81 11.18 16.95
CA SER A 65 -13.12 12.42 17.66
C SER A 65 -12.33 13.59 17.05
N PRO A 66 -12.96 14.46 16.25
CA PRO A 66 -14.37 14.44 15.84
C PRO A 66 -14.69 13.28 14.87
N PRO A 67 -15.97 12.87 14.78
CA PRO A 67 -16.40 11.81 13.88
C PRO A 67 -16.20 12.22 12.41
N SER A 68 -15.88 11.22 11.58
CA SER A 68 -15.79 11.34 10.13
C SER A 68 -16.72 10.33 9.45
N ASN A 69 -16.80 10.37 8.13
CA ASN A 69 -17.69 9.47 7.40
C ASN A 69 -16.93 8.37 6.65
N THR A 70 -15.69 8.65 6.26
CA THR A 70 -14.90 7.74 5.43
C THR A 70 -13.41 8.00 5.58
N TYR A 71 -12.60 7.09 5.02
CA TYR A 71 -11.17 7.30 4.83
C TYR A 71 -10.84 7.42 3.36
N VAL A 72 -9.94 8.32 3.03
CA VAL A 72 -9.43 8.50 1.67
C VAL A 72 -7.93 8.30 1.66
N VAL A 73 -7.45 7.57 0.67
CA VAL A 73 -6.04 7.27 0.47
C VAL A 73 -5.48 8.21 -0.58
N TRP A 74 -4.36 8.81 -0.27
CA TRP A 74 -3.66 9.81 -1.09
C TRP A 74 -2.24 9.36 -1.38
N MET A 75 -1.69 9.91 -2.44
CA MET A 75 -0.33 9.64 -2.89
C MET A 75 0.40 10.95 -3.20
N GLU A 76 1.61 11.06 -2.69
CA GLU A 76 2.59 12.06 -3.12
C GLU A 76 3.63 11.40 -4.02
N SER A 77 4.04 12.11 -5.07
CA SER A 77 5.03 11.69 -6.05
C SER A 77 5.98 12.83 -6.36
N GLY A 78 7.13 12.86 -5.68
CA GLY A 78 8.10 13.94 -5.90
C GLY A 78 7.49 15.33 -5.75
N ASN A 79 7.55 16.14 -6.81
CA ASN A 79 7.01 17.51 -6.85
C ASN A 79 5.59 17.60 -7.43
N ASP A 80 4.98 16.47 -7.74
CA ASP A 80 3.63 16.44 -8.29
C ASP A 80 2.59 16.79 -7.21
N PRO A 81 1.43 17.34 -7.59
CA PRO A 81 0.32 17.53 -6.67
C PRO A 81 -0.12 16.20 -6.04
N VAL A 82 -0.68 16.28 -4.84
CA VAL A 82 -1.25 15.11 -4.16
C VAL A 82 -2.37 14.51 -5.00
N ASN A 83 -2.31 13.21 -5.23
CA ASN A 83 -3.30 12.45 -6.00
C ASN A 83 -4.14 11.57 -5.08
N LYS A 84 -5.44 11.59 -5.31
CA LYS A 84 -6.36 10.65 -4.65
C LYS A 84 -6.24 9.26 -5.28
N LEU A 85 -5.99 8.25 -4.46
CA LEU A 85 -6.00 6.86 -4.91
C LEU A 85 -7.36 6.21 -4.80
N GLY A 86 -8.11 6.52 -3.76
CA GLY A 86 -9.45 5.98 -3.56
C GLY A 86 -9.89 6.03 -2.11
N GLN A 87 -11.01 5.38 -1.83
CA GLN A 87 -11.65 5.29 -0.54
C GLN A 87 -11.38 3.94 0.10
N ILE A 88 -11.21 3.89 1.41
CA ILE A 88 -11.24 2.66 2.18
C ILE A 88 -12.22 2.76 3.35
N MET A 89 -12.88 1.64 3.63
CA MET A 89 -13.74 1.49 4.80
C MET A 89 -13.32 0.26 5.57
N PRO A 90 -13.12 0.38 6.89
CA PRO A 90 -12.80 -0.78 7.70
C PRO A 90 -13.98 -1.74 7.76
N SER A 91 -13.70 -3.03 7.67
CA SER A 91 -14.70 -4.10 7.75
C SER A 91 -14.17 -5.33 8.46
N GLY A 92 -15.08 -6.19 8.92
CA GLY A 92 -14.77 -7.42 9.61
C GLY A 92 -14.23 -7.20 11.03
N ARG A 93 -13.83 -8.29 11.69
CA ARG A 93 -13.32 -8.27 13.08
C ARG A 93 -12.01 -7.53 13.22
N ALA A 94 -11.14 -7.63 12.20
CA ALA A 94 -9.84 -6.97 12.20
C ALA A 94 -9.92 -5.52 11.72
N LEU A 95 -11.11 -5.00 11.42
CA LEU A 95 -11.30 -3.64 10.90
C LEU A 95 -10.31 -3.35 9.76
N GLU A 96 -10.31 -4.23 8.76
CA GLU A 96 -9.42 -4.15 7.61
C GLU A 96 -9.96 -3.20 6.55
N GLY A 97 -9.09 -2.38 6.02
CA GLY A 97 -9.32 -1.59 4.82
C GLY A 97 -8.32 -1.99 3.73
N ARG A 98 -8.81 -2.20 2.51
CA ARG A 98 -7.99 -2.57 1.35
C ARG A 98 -8.33 -1.70 0.16
N LEU A 99 -7.29 -1.33 -0.58
CA LEU A 99 -7.43 -0.59 -1.82
C LEU A 99 -6.34 -1.03 -2.81
N LYS A 100 -6.75 -1.23 -4.06
CA LYS A 100 -5.84 -1.40 -5.18
C LYS A 100 -6.06 -0.26 -6.16
N ALA A 101 -5.01 0.47 -6.45
CA ALA A 101 -5.03 1.61 -7.39
C ALA A 101 -3.86 1.54 -8.34
N THR A 102 -3.96 2.24 -9.45
CA THR A 102 -2.89 2.34 -10.44
C THR A 102 -2.50 3.80 -10.62
N SER A 103 -1.19 4.05 -10.69
CA SER A 103 -0.63 5.38 -10.89
C SER A 103 0.42 5.37 -12.00
N ILE A 104 0.48 6.44 -12.78
CA ILE A 104 1.55 6.66 -13.76
C ILE A 104 2.84 7.07 -13.04
N ALA A 105 2.72 7.89 -12.01
CA ALA A 105 3.86 8.38 -11.23
C ALA A 105 4.26 7.38 -10.14
N LYS A 106 5.56 7.35 -9.82
CA LYS A 106 6.09 6.51 -8.74
C LYS A 106 5.66 7.05 -7.37
N PRO A 107 4.99 6.26 -6.53
CA PRO A 107 4.64 6.68 -5.19
C PRO A 107 5.89 6.97 -4.34
N ALA A 108 5.94 8.13 -3.71
CA ALA A 108 6.94 8.48 -2.70
C ALA A 108 6.37 8.33 -1.30
N THR A 109 5.19 8.86 -1.06
CA THR A 109 4.47 8.77 0.22
C THR A 109 3.02 8.40 -0.04
N ILE A 110 2.50 7.49 0.74
CA ILE A 110 1.08 7.15 0.79
C ILE A 110 0.56 7.54 2.16
N PHE A 111 -0.57 8.22 2.21
CA PHE A 111 -1.20 8.58 3.47
C PHE A 111 -2.72 8.46 3.41
N VAL A 112 -3.32 8.36 4.57
CA VAL A 112 -4.76 8.15 4.75
C VAL A 112 -5.31 9.26 5.62
N THR A 113 -6.37 9.92 5.15
CA THR A 113 -7.10 10.93 5.91
C THR A 113 -8.50 10.46 6.26
N ALA A 114 -9.03 10.97 7.35
CA ALA A 114 -10.44 10.83 7.69
C ALA A 114 -11.22 12.01 7.12
N GLU A 115 -12.21 11.74 6.30
CA GLU A 115 -12.94 12.74 5.54
C GLU A 115 -14.45 12.65 5.78
N ASP A 116 -15.14 13.74 5.60
CA ASP A 116 -16.61 13.75 5.68
C ASP A 116 -17.26 13.25 4.40
N ASN A 117 -16.54 13.31 3.29
CA ASN A 117 -17.04 12.91 1.98
C ASN A 117 -15.92 12.27 1.16
N ALA A 118 -16.22 11.15 0.50
CA ALA A 118 -15.30 10.48 -0.41
C ALA A 118 -15.02 11.25 -1.72
N GLU A 119 -15.87 12.22 -2.04
CA GLU A 119 -15.75 13.04 -3.27
C GLU A 119 -14.74 14.18 -3.15
N VAL A 120 -14.11 14.37 -1.98
CA VAL A 120 -13.09 15.41 -1.80
C VAL A 120 -11.97 15.26 -2.83
N MET A 121 -11.57 16.41 -3.39
CA MET A 121 -10.53 16.45 -4.43
C MET A 121 -9.12 16.67 -3.85
N SER A 122 -9.04 17.08 -2.61
CA SER A 122 -7.80 17.27 -1.85
C SER A 122 -7.99 16.87 -0.40
N PRO A 123 -6.92 16.50 0.33
CA PRO A 123 -7.01 16.17 1.74
C PRO A 123 -7.52 17.35 2.55
N SER A 124 -8.59 17.17 3.31
CA SER A 124 -9.17 18.21 4.17
C SER A 124 -9.30 17.79 5.62
N GLY A 125 -9.40 16.49 5.89
CA GLY A 125 -9.48 15.96 7.23
C GLY A 125 -8.10 15.61 7.84
N PRO A 126 -8.10 15.11 9.09
CA PRO A 126 -6.85 14.74 9.75
C PRO A 126 -6.19 13.53 9.09
N THR A 127 -4.86 13.54 9.04
CA THR A 127 -4.07 12.40 8.59
C THR A 127 -4.05 11.34 9.68
N ILE A 128 -4.52 10.14 9.34
CA ILE A 128 -4.58 9.00 10.25
C ILE A 128 -3.32 8.16 10.16
N LEU A 129 -2.87 7.87 8.94
CA LEU A 129 -1.69 7.06 8.67
C LEU A 129 -0.86 7.71 7.56
N THR A 130 0.45 7.60 7.67
CA THR A 130 1.39 7.99 6.61
C THR A 130 2.54 7.00 6.55
N THR A 131 3.02 6.70 5.35
CA THR A 131 4.17 5.80 5.18
C THR A 131 5.47 6.50 5.62
N ARG A 132 6.39 5.71 6.14
CA ARG A 132 7.74 6.17 6.47
C ARG A 132 8.51 6.45 5.18
N LYS A 133 9.30 7.48 5.22
CA LYS A 133 10.29 7.78 4.17
C LYS A 133 11.52 6.89 4.34
#